data_51ca0705b8f783f5a06345e346818297
#
_entry.id   51ca0705b8f783f5a06345e346818297
#
_cell.length_a   1.000
_cell.length_b   1.000
_cell.length_c   1.000
_cell.angle_alpha   90.00
_cell.angle_beta   90.00
_cell.angle_gamma   90.00
#
_symmetry.space_group_name_H-M   'P 1'
#
loop_
_entity.id
_entity.type
_entity.pdbx_description
1 polymer ?
#
loop_
_entity_poly.entity_id
_entity_poly.type
_entity_poly.pdbx_seq_one_letter_code
_entity_poly.pdbx_strand_id
1 'polypeptide(L)'
;GIIQLFNPAAEALTGWRADDAVSLDFRSVFNLINNADRPFEDRTNPILMAFRTGRTVDCDKAYIKTASKKKIQLSLKATPIILNDPQPHVDGLVVVFRDITMERAEQNAQTDFISTASHEMRTPVATIEGYLGMIINPAICQIDDRARDYANKAHQSIQHLGRLFQDLLDVTKLDDNRMPSNPELIDVNIAVRDIVSEFADEAEAKHLALKLDLNGSSNPQDGGNRVVIPRAVIYADLDHFDEVLSNMIENAIKYTPKGSVSVKVISDNDRVRIKVSDTGIGIPAEDVPHLFQKFYRVDNGETREIGGTGLGLYLIKTLTTSMGGTAGVESDYGSGSTFWIEFDCLSSDEIVQKAQEIKRRRERQDA
;
A
#
# COMPACT_ATOMS: atom_id res chain seq x y z
N GLY A 1 -36.77 -12.44 -2.07
CA GLY A 1 -36.29 -11.18 -1.48
C GLY A 1 -37.30 -10.50 -0.56
N ILE A 2 -38.27 -11.29 -0.03
CA ILE A 2 -39.30 -10.77 0.88
C ILE A 2 -38.75 -10.68 2.29
N ILE A 3 -38.95 -9.53 2.95
CA ILE A 3 -38.55 -9.30 4.33
C ILE A 3 -39.47 -10.10 5.25
N GLN A 4 -38.89 -10.98 6.08
CA GLN A 4 -39.63 -11.79 7.07
C GLN A 4 -39.50 -11.26 8.50
N LEU A 5 -38.38 -10.61 8.79
CA LEU A 5 -38.08 -10.04 10.09
C LEU A 5 -37.42 -8.67 9.92
N PHE A 6 -37.90 -7.70 10.69
CA PHE A 6 -37.40 -6.33 10.68
C PHE A 6 -37.33 -5.85 12.14
N ASN A 7 -36.12 -5.64 12.64
CA ASN A 7 -35.93 -5.31 14.06
C ASN A 7 -36.05 -3.81 14.32
N PRO A 8 -36.22 -3.38 15.59
CA PRO A 8 -36.37 -1.96 15.95
C PRO A 8 -35.17 -1.09 15.51
N ALA A 9 -33.95 -1.64 15.47
CA ALA A 9 -32.78 -0.91 14.97
C ALA A 9 -32.89 -0.61 13.47
N ALA A 10 -33.43 -1.55 12.69
CA ALA A 10 -33.72 -1.35 11.28
C ALA A 10 -34.80 -0.29 11.06
N GLU A 11 -35.86 -0.25 11.91
CA GLU A 11 -36.85 0.82 11.86
C GLU A 11 -36.24 2.19 12.13
N ALA A 12 -35.45 2.30 13.20
CA ALA A 12 -34.78 3.56 13.55
C ALA A 12 -33.86 4.09 12.45
N LEU A 13 -33.16 3.17 11.78
CA LEU A 13 -32.17 3.54 10.75
C LEU A 13 -32.83 3.86 9.42
N THR A 14 -33.82 3.10 8.98
CA THR A 14 -34.44 3.29 7.66
C THR A 14 -35.61 4.26 7.68
N GLY A 15 -36.24 4.42 8.84
CA GLY A 15 -37.50 5.16 9.01
C GLY A 15 -38.75 4.39 8.60
N TRP A 16 -38.64 3.11 8.22
CA TRP A 16 -39.75 2.23 7.94
C TRP A 16 -40.23 1.54 9.23
N ARG A 17 -41.50 1.40 9.43
CA ARG A 17 -42.05 0.58 10.52
C ARG A 17 -41.95 -0.89 10.15
N ALA A 18 -41.74 -1.76 11.15
CA ALA A 18 -41.68 -3.20 10.92
C ALA A 18 -42.93 -3.74 10.25
N ASP A 19 -44.11 -3.29 10.71
CA ASP A 19 -45.39 -3.70 10.13
C ASP A 19 -45.56 -3.36 8.66
N ASP A 20 -44.94 -2.26 8.22
CA ASP A 20 -44.98 -1.80 6.81
C ASP A 20 -43.89 -2.43 5.95
N ALA A 21 -42.77 -2.82 6.55
CA ALA A 21 -41.61 -3.37 5.85
C ALA A 21 -41.71 -4.90 5.68
N VAL A 22 -42.27 -5.62 6.64
CA VAL A 22 -42.45 -7.07 6.55
C VAL A 22 -43.40 -7.38 5.41
N SER A 23 -43.09 -8.45 4.68
CA SER A 23 -43.79 -8.90 3.47
C SER A 23 -43.53 -8.04 2.20
N LEU A 24 -42.71 -7.00 2.27
CA LEU A 24 -42.25 -6.27 1.09
C LEU A 24 -40.93 -6.86 0.55
N ASP A 25 -40.69 -6.61 -0.74
CA ASP A 25 -39.38 -6.88 -1.33
C ASP A 25 -38.34 -5.92 -0.72
N PHE A 26 -37.18 -6.45 -0.33
CA PHE A 26 -36.15 -5.67 0.36
C PHE A 26 -35.69 -4.45 -0.45
N ARG A 27 -35.75 -4.49 -1.79
CA ARG A 27 -35.38 -3.38 -2.67
C ARG A 27 -36.30 -2.19 -2.54
N SER A 28 -37.52 -2.41 -2.13
CA SER A 28 -38.50 -1.35 -1.88
C SER A 28 -38.22 -0.60 -0.58
N VAL A 29 -37.65 -1.30 0.41
CA VAL A 29 -37.33 -0.77 1.75
C VAL A 29 -35.88 -0.27 1.80
N PHE A 30 -34.93 -1.05 1.24
CA PHE A 30 -33.50 -0.72 1.20
C PHE A 30 -33.09 -0.25 -0.18
N ASN A 31 -33.23 1.03 -0.45
CA ASN A 31 -32.70 1.61 -1.68
C ASN A 31 -31.18 1.85 -1.53
N LEU A 32 -30.41 0.76 -1.71
CA LEU A 32 -28.96 0.80 -1.62
C LEU A 32 -28.37 1.55 -2.84
N ILE A 33 -27.56 2.55 -2.55
CA ILE A 33 -26.83 3.33 -3.55
C ILE A 33 -25.33 3.23 -3.31
N ASN A 34 -24.56 3.40 -4.36
CA ASN A 34 -23.10 3.47 -4.28
C ASN A 34 -22.61 4.90 -3.95
N ASN A 35 -21.30 5.09 -3.92
CA ASN A 35 -20.71 6.40 -3.63
C ASN A 35 -21.08 7.49 -4.65
N ALA A 36 -21.37 7.10 -5.91
CA ALA A 36 -21.79 8.02 -6.99
C ALA A 36 -23.33 8.27 -7.03
N ASP A 37 -24.03 8.02 -5.93
CA ASP A 37 -25.50 8.16 -5.79
C ASP A 37 -26.33 7.32 -6.79
N ARG A 38 -25.73 6.29 -7.37
CA ARG A 38 -26.41 5.38 -8.30
C ARG A 38 -26.85 4.12 -7.57
N PRO A 39 -28.05 3.59 -7.84
CA PRO A 39 -28.47 2.29 -7.31
C PRO A 39 -27.46 1.20 -7.70
N PHE A 40 -27.27 0.23 -6.82
CA PHE A 40 -26.50 -0.96 -7.18
C PHE A 40 -27.23 -1.75 -8.25
N GLU A 41 -26.50 -2.13 -9.29
CA GLU A 41 -27.00 -3.10 -10.26
C GLU A 41 -27.18 -4.46 -9.60
N ASP A 42 -28.09 -5.30 -10.11
CA ASP A 42 -28.34 -6.64 -9.55
C ASP A 42 -27.08 -7.52 -9.44
N ARG A 43 -26.09 -7.29 -10.30
CA ARG A 43 -24.82 -8.04 -10.28
C ARG A 43 -23.87 -7.61 -9.18
N THR A 44 -23.93 -6.36 -8.78
CA THR A 44 -23.02 -5.73 -7.82
C THR A 44 -23.68 -5.46 -6.46
N ASN A 45 -25.00 -5.70 -6.34
CA ASN A 45 -25.73 -5.55 -5.09
C ASN A 45 -25.25 -6.58 -4.06
N PRO A 46 -24.70 -6.15 -2.90
CA PRO A 46 -24.11 -7.07 -1.93
C PRO A 46 -25.09 -8.11 -1.36
N ILE A 47 -26.36 -7.75 -1.23
CA ILE A 47 -27.41 -8.67 -0.75
C ILE A 47 -27.66 -9.76 -1.79
N LEU A 48 -27.81 -9.37 -3.07
CA LEU A 48 -28.03 -10.33 -4.15
C LEU A 48 -26.78 -11.18 -4.44
N MET A 49 -25.58 -10.62 -4.24
CA MET A 49 -24.34 -11.38 -4.34
C MET A 49 -24.27 -12.48 -3.29
N ALA A 50 -24.59 -12.20 -2.03
CA ALA A 50 -24.61 -13.20 -0.97
C ALA A 50 -25.59 -14.32 -1.29
N PHE A 51 -26.79 -14.00 -1.81
CA PHE A 51 -27.80 -14.98 -2.22
C PHE A 51 -27.31 -15.88 -3.36
N ARG A 52 -26.69 -15.31 -4.40
CA ARG A 52 -26.22 -16.05 -5.59
C ARG A 52 -25.01 -16.91 -5.31
N THR A 53 -24.08 -16.41 -4.47
CA THR A 53 -22.82 -17.12 -4.22
C THR A 53 -22.90 -18.10 -3.06
N GLY A 54 -23.94 -18.02 -2.23
CA GLY A 54 -24.03 -18.79 -0.99
C GLY A 54 -22.92 -18.47 0.02
N ARG A 55 -22.31 -17.27 -0.09
CA ARG A 55 -21.21 -16.83 0.77
C ARG A 55 -21.56 -15.51 1.44
N THR A 56 -21.00 -15.30 2.62
CA THR A 56 -21.10 -13.99 3.29
C THR A 56 -20.42 -12.91 2.44
N VAL A 57 -21.09 -11.77 2.31
CA VAL A 57 -20.60 -10.57 1.62
C VAL A 57 -20.57 -9.42 2.61
N ASP A 58 -19.41 -8.78 2.76
CA ASP A 58 -19.21 -7.57 3.54
C ASP A 58 -19.08 -6.36 2.59
N CYS A 59 -19.73 -5.23 2.91
CA CYS A 59 -19.70 -4.02 2.10
C CYS A 59 -19.79 -2.75 2.96
N ASP A 60 -18.71 -1.96 3.00
CA ASP A 60 -18.64 -0.68 3.73
C ASP A 60 -18.84 0.55 2.80
N LYS A 61 -19.09 0.30 1.52
CA LYS A 61 -19.30 1.34 0.50
C LYS A 61 -20.75 1.45 0.05
N ALA A 62 -21.66 0.95 0.86
CA ALA A 62 -23.09 1.06 0.63
C ALA A 62 -23.67 2.27 1.36
N TYR A 63 -24.61 2.92 0.73
CA TYR A 63 -25.38 4.03 1.32
C TYR A 63 -26.86 3.74 1.16
N ILE A 64 -27.68 4.27 2.09
CA ILE A 64 -29.14 4.33 1.92
C ILE A 64 -29.60 5.78 1.98
N LYS A 65 -30.71 6.04 1.32
CA LYS A 65 -31.49 7.26 1.53
C LYS A 65 -32.67 6.91 2.44
N THR A 66 -32.70 7.52 3.62
CA THR A 66 -33.83 7.36 4.56
C THR A 66 -35.12 7.94 3.97
N ALA A 67 -36.25 7.67 4.59
CA ALA A 67 -37.52 8.29 4.24
C ALA A 67 -37.47 9.84 4.23
N SER A 68 -36.62 10.43 5.09
CA SER A 68 -36.31 11.87 5.13
C SER A 68 -35.31 12.35 4.08
N LYS A 69 -34.92 11.48 3.13
CA LYS A 69 -33.89 11.73 2.08
C LYS A 69 -32.47 11.98 2.62
N LYS A 70 -32.21 11.70 3.89
CA LYS A 70 -30.86 11.76 4.47
C LYS A 70 -30.04 10.58 3.92
N LYS A 71 -28.82 10.84 3.47
CA LYS A 71 -27.87 9.82 3.03
C LYS A 71 -27.11 9.31 4.25
N ILE A 72 -27.13 8.00 4.47
CA ILE A 72 -26.45 7.32 5.58
C ILE A 72 -25.46 6.31 4.97
N GLN A 73 -24.23 6.32 5.43
CA GLN A 73 -23.24 5.32 5.03
C GLN A 73 -23.37 4.08 5.93
N LEU A 74 -23.41 2.91 5.29
CA LEU A 74 -23.61 1.64 5.98
C LEU A 74 -22.38 0.75 5.88
N SER A 75 -22.04 0.12 7.01
CA SER A 75 -21.36 -1.17 6.99
C SER A 75 -22.44 -2.25 6.91
N LEU A 76 -22.44 -3.01 5.81
CA LEU A 76 -23.44 -4.03 5.53
C LEU A 76 -22.79 -5.39 5.46
N LYS A 77 -23.35 -6.37 6.17
CA LYS A 77 -22.96 -7.77 6.10
C LYS A 77 -24.17 -8.63 5.77
N ALA A 78 -24.13 -9.31 4.62
CA ALA A 78 -25.17 -10.23 4.17
C ALA A 78 -24.67 -11.67 4.31
N THR A 79 -25.32 -12.47 5.14
CA THR A 79 -24.94 -13.87 5.41
C THR A 79 -26.07 -14.80 4.99
N PRO A 80 -25.80 -15.81 4.12
CA PRO A 80 -26.83 -16.74 3.67
C PRO A 80 -27.19 -17.75 4.74
N ILE A 81 -28.50 -18.07 4.83
CA ILE A 81 -29.02 -19.21 5.56
C ILE A 81 -29.08 -20.38 4.58
N ILE A 82 -28.28 -21.42 4.84
CA ILE A 82 -28.18 -22.59 3.99
C ILE A 82 -28.94 -23.74 4.64
N LEU A 83 -29.89 -24.30 3.93
CA LEU A 83 -30.57 -25.55 4.29
C LEU A 83 -29.98 -26.71 3.49
N ASN A 84 -29.85 -27.88 4.15
CA ASN A 84 -29.24 -29.09 3.59
C ASN A 84 -30.26 -30.18 3.25
N ASP A 85 -31.49 -29.82 2.90
CA ASP A 85 -32.57 -30.77 2.61
C ASP A 85 -33.23 -30.48 1.24
N PRO A 86 -33.18 -31.40 0.27
CA PRO A 86 -32.31 -32.59 0.13
C PRO A 86 -30.92 -32.27 -0.40
N GLN A 87 -30.68 -31.06 -0.89
CA GLN A 87 -29.39 -30.55 -1.36
C GLN A 87 -29.14 -29.15 -0.76
N PRO A 88 -27.88 -28.75 -0.54
CA PRO A 88 -27.58 -27.43 -0.05
C PRO A 88 -28.17 -26.34 -0.96
N HIS A 89 -29.04 -25.50 -0.43
CA HIS A 89 -29.58 -24.34 -1.12
C HIS A 89 -29.72 -23.16 -0.15
N VAL A 90 -29.69 -21.94 -0.70
CA VAL A 90 -29.89 -20.72 0.09
C VAL A 90 -31.38 -20.50 0.26
N ASP A 91 -31.87 -20.65 1.48
CA ASP A 91 -33.27 -20.43 1.87
C ASP A 91 -33.56 -18.96 2.17
N GLY A 92 -32.59 -18.27 2.75
CA GLY A 92 -32.74 -16.87 3.13
C GLY A 92 -31.42 -16.17 3.37
N LEU A 93 -31.50 -14.91 3.78
CA LEU A 93 -30.35 -14.10 4.17
C LEU A 93 -30.61 -13.43 5.51
N VAL A 94 -29.58 -13.36 6.33
CA VAL A 94 -29.49 -12.40 7.43
C VAL A 94 -28.65 -11.22 6.98
N VAL A 95 -29.24 -10.03 6.97
CA VAL A 95 -28.56 -8.80 6.61
C VAL A 95 -28.41 -7.95 7.87
N VAL A 96 -27.17 -7.70 8.25
CA VAL A 96 -26.82 -6.81 9.36
C VAL A 96 -26.24 -5.53 8.75
N PHE A 97 -26.74 -4.39 9.20
CA PHE A 97 -26.18 -3.10 8.78
C PHE A 97 -26.03 -2.17 9.98
N ARG A 98 -24.97 -1.39 9.94
CA ARG A 98 -24.60 -0.40 10.94
C ARG A 98 -24.41 0.95 10.26
N ASP A 99 -24.94 1.99 10.86
CA ASP A 99 -24.62 3.38 10.48
C ASP A 99 -23.18 3.66 10.90
N ILE A 100 -22.34 3.97 9.91
CA ILE A 100 -20.93 4.34 10.11
C ILE A 100 -20.65 5.78 9.65
N THR A 101 -21.71 6.58 9.49
CA THR A 101 -21.62 7.95 8.95
C THR A 101 -20.74 8.84 9.82
N MET A 102 -20.94 8.79 11.14
CA MET A 102 -20.14 9.62 12.07
C MET A 102 -18.69 9.13 12.15
N GLU A 103 -18.49 7.83 12.31
CA GLU A 103 -17.13 7.23 12.37
C GLU A 103 -16.33 7.56 11.10
N ARG A 104 -16.98 7.47 9.93
CA ARG A 104 -16.34 7.83 8.66
C ARG A 104 -16.12 9.33 8.50
N ALA A 105 -17.05 10.16 8.99
CA ALA A 105 -16.85 11.61 8.97
C ALA A 105 -15.68 12.05 9.84
N GLU A 106 -15.54 11.48 11.03
CA GLU A 106 -14.39 11.75 11.92
C GLU A 106 -13.08 11.27 11.29
N GLN A 107 -13.06 10.07 10.74
CA GLN A 107 -11.90 9.52 10.05
C GLN A 107 -11.49 10.37 8.84
N ASN A 108 -12.46 10.80 8.02
CA ASN A 108 -12.21 11.68 6.89
C ASN A 108 -11.70 13.06 7.34
N ALA A 109 -12.30 13.65 8.39
CA ALA A 109 -11.84 14.92 8.93
C ALA A 109 -10.40 14.84 9.46
N GLN A 110 -10.04 13.75 10.13
CA GLN A 110 -8.67 13.49 10.57
C GLN A 110 -7.70 13.39 9.38
N THR A 111 -8.09 12.67 8.33
CA THR A 111 -7.30 12.52 7.11
C THR A 111 -7.12 13.84 6.38
N ASP A 112 -8.20 14.62 6.21
CA ASP A 112 -8.16 15.93 5.57
C ASP A 112 -7.30 16.91 6.38
N PHE A 113 -7.36 16.85 7.72
CA PHE A 113 -6.50 17.66 8.59
C PHE A 113 -5.02 17.31 8.41
N ILE A 114 -4.66 16.01 8.41
CA ILE A 114 -3.27 15.56 8.20
C ILE A 114 -2.78 15.98 6.83
N SER A 115 -3.61 15.81 5.79
CA SER A 115 -3.27 16.21 4.42
C SER A 115 -2.99 17.71 4.31
N THR A 116 -3.88 18.54 4.88
CA THR A 116 -3.72 19.99 4.89
C THR A 116 -2.49 20.41 5.69
N ALA A 117 -2.31 19.87 6.90
CA ALA A 117 -1.16 20.16 7.74
C ALA A 117 0.16 19.83 7.06
N SER A 118 0.22 18.71 6.35
CA SER A 118 1.44 18.30 5.65
C SER A 118 1.74 19.19 4.44
N HIS A 119 0.72 19.64 3.69
CA HIS A 119 0.93 20.63 2.63
C HIS A 119 1.44 21.97 3.19
N GLU A 120 0.83 22.44 4.28
CA GLU A 120 1.25 23.69 4.96
C GLU A 120 2.65 23.58 5.59
N MET A 121 3.10 22.38 5.94
CA MET A 121 4.45 22.14 6.47
C MET A 121 5.50 21.97 5.39
N ARG A 122 5.14 21.47 4.21
CA ARG A 122 6.11 21.29 3.09
C ARG A 122 6.72 22.63 2.67
N THR A 123 5.94 23.68 2.58
CA THR A 123 6.40 25.01 2.14
C THR A 123 7.47 25.61 3.07
N PRO A 124 7.29 25.71 4.42
CA PRO A 124 8.34 26.21 5.29
C PRO A 124 9.55 25.30 5.34
N VAL A 125 9.37 23.99 5.27
CA VAL A 125 10.49 23.01 5.20
C VAL A 125 11.35 23.27 3.96
N ALA A 126 10.76 23.35 2.77
CA ALA A 126 11.48 23.64 1.53
C ALA A 126 12.17 25.02 1.57
N THR A 127 11.55 26.00 2.21
CA THR A 127 12.15 27.34 2.38
C THR A 127 13.40 27.29 3.26
N ILE A 128 13.32 26.61 4.42
CA ILE A 128 14.45 26.46 5.35
C ILE A 128 15.57 25.66 4.70
N GLU A 129 15.21 24.56 3.98
CA GLU A 129 16.15 23.75 3.22
C GLU A 129 16.91 24.60 2.17
N GLY A 130 16.19 25.42 1.42
CA GLY A 130 16.78 26.34 0.44
C GLY A 130 17.77 27.33 1.06
N TYR A 131 17.40 27.95 2.20
CA TYR A 131 18.32 28.88 2.89
C TYR A 131 19.55 28.14 3.45
N LEU A 132 19.39 26.97 4.04
CA LEU A 132 20.51 26.18 4.52
C LEU A 132 21.42 25.74 3.39
N GLY A 133 20.87 25.35 2.23
CA GLY A 133 21.62 25.03 1.04
C GLY A 133 22.46 26.22 0.54
N MET A 134 21.92 27.45 0.57
CA MET A 134 22.66 28.67 0.25
C MET A 134 23.80 28.95 1.23
N ILE A 135 23.56 28.75 2.53
CA ILE A 135 24.57 28.96 3.59
C ILE A 135 25.72 27.96 3.47
N ILE A 136 25.41 26.69 3.14
CA ILE A 136 26.41 25.61 2.99
C ILE A 136 27.25 25.78 1.73
N ASN A 137 26.68 26.39 0.68
CA ASN A 137 27.36 26.56 -0.60
C ASN A 137 28.50 27.59 -0.50
N PRO A 138 29.79 27.18 -0.64
CA PRO A 138 30.92 28.09 -0.50
C PRO A 138 31.01 29.17 -1.59
N ALA A 139 30.28 28.99 -2.72
CA ALA A 139 30.21 30.00 -3.76
C ALA A 139 29.25 31.16 -3.42
N ILE A 140 28.33 30.96 -2.46
CA ILE A 140 27.31 31.92 -2.07
C ILE A 140 27.66 32.53 -0.71
N CYS A 141 28.11 31.72 0.24
CA CYS A 141 28.36 32.17 1.62
C CYS A 141 29.70 31.64 2.14
N GLN A 142 30.51 32.51 2.70
CA GLN A 142 31.74 32.13 3.40
C GLN A 142 31.46 32.05 4.89
N ILE A 143 31.46 30.85 5.44
CA ILE A 143 31.29 30.56 6.86
C ILE A 143 32.46 29.72 7.36
N ASP A 144 32.73 29.79 8.68
CA ASP A 144 33.74 28.94 9.30
C ASP A 144 33.29 27.46 9.34
N ASP A 145 34.23 26.57 9.61
CA ASP A 145 33.98 25.12 9.60
C ASP A 145 32.95 24.69 10.67
N ARG A 146 32.92 25.39 11.81
CA ARG A 146 31.93 25.10 12.85
C ARG A 146 30.52 25.51 12.44
N ALA A 147 30.38 26.70 11.85
CA ALA A 147 29.10 27.15 11.32
C ALA A 147 28.61 26.26 10.20
N ARG A 148 29.53 25.76 9.34
CA ARG A 148 29.22 24.80 8.28
C ARG A 148 28.74 23.46 8.84
N ASP A 149 29.37 22.94 9.91
CA ASP A 149 28.92 21.72 10.57
C ASP A 149 27.51 21.86 11.15
N TYR A 150 27.22 22.99 11.80
CA TYR A 150 25.87 23.26 12.33
C TYR A 150 24.84 23.43 11.20
N ALA A 151 25.19 24.09 10.10
CA ALA A 151 24.31 24.26 8.96
C ALA A 151 24.01 22.91 8.28
N ASN A 152 25.02 22.03 8.14
CA ASN A 152 24.81 20.67 7.62
C ASN A 152 23.90 19.84 8.53
N LYS A 153 24.07 19.90 9.84
CA LYS A 153 23.18 19.21 10.80
C LYS A 153 21.76 19.72 10.74
N ALA A 154 21.57 21.04 10.62
CA ALA A 154 20.26 21.64 10.46
C ALA A 154 19.62 21.24 9.12
N HIS A 155 20.40 21.21 8.04
CA HIS A 155 19.95 20.76 6.72
C HIS A 155 19.48 19.29 6.75
N GLN A 156 20.25 18.40 7.35
CA GLN A 156 19.85 16.99 7.52
C GLN A 156 18.58 16.85 8.37
N SER A 157 18.43 17.66 9.42
CA SER A 157 17.25 17.65 10.28
C SER A 157 15.98 18.11 9.54
N ILE A 158 16.10 19.14 8.70
CA ILE A 158 14.96 19.63 7.93
C ILE A 158 14.56 18.67 6.80
N GLN A 159 15.52 18.02 6.14
CA GLN A 159 15.27 16.98 5.17
C GLN A 159 14.58 15.76 5.81
N HIS A 160 15.00 15.39 7.01
CA HIS A 160 14.34 14.33 7.77
C HIS A 160 12.89 14.69 8.10
N LEU A 161 12.64 15.94 8.53
CA LEU A 161 11.29 16.42 8.81
C LEU A 161 10.40 16.40 7.56
N GLY A 162 10.93 16.80 6.40
CA GLY A 162 10.25 16.74 5.11
C GLY A 162 9.79 15.32 4.76
N ARG A 163 10.68 14.34 4.93
CA ARG A 163 10.34 12.91 4.72
C ARG A 163 9.27 12.43 5.69
N LEU A 164 9.34 12.78 6.97
CA LEU A 164 8.31 12.45 7.97
C LEU A 164 6.91 12.89 7.53
N PHE A 165 6.78 14.13 7.05
CA PHE A 165 5.49 14.64 6.58
C PHE A 165 5.02 13.95 5.30
N GLN A 166 5.95 13.62 4.39
CA GLN A 166 5.59 12.89 3.17
C GLN A 166 5.09 11.48 3.51
N ASP A 167 5.83 10.73 4.33
CA ASP A 167 5.44 9.38 4.78
C ASP A 167 4.05 9.40 5.46
N LEU A 168 3.79 10.41 6.30
CA LEU A 168 2.51 10.56 6.99
C LEU A 168 1.36 10.81 6.01
N LEU A 169 1.60 11.64 4.97
CA LEU A 169 0.64 11.89 3.91
C LEU A 169 0.32 10.61 3.12
N ASP A 170 1.35 9.87 2.73
CA ASP A 170 1.19 8.68 1.89
C ASP A 170 0.46 7.58 2.66
N VAL A 171 0.79 7.38 3.94
CA VAL A 171 0.02 6.50 4.84
C VAL A 171 -1.45 6.92 4.92
N THR A 172 -1.72 8.21 5.04
CA THR A 172 -3.10 8.71 5.19
C THR A 172 -3.91 8.50 3.91
N LYS A 173 -3.30 8.75 2.74
CA LYS A 173 -3.94 8.51 1.43
C LYS A 173 -4.19 7.02 1.18
N LEU A 174 -3.26 6.15 1.60
CA LEU A 174 -3.39 4.71 1.49
C LEU A 174 -4.53 4.15 2.36
N ASP A 175 -4.64 4.61 3.61
CA ASP A 175 -5.72 4.18 4.51
C ASP A 175 -7.11 4.47 3.94
N ASP A 176 -7.25 5.58 3.23
CA ASP A 176 -8.51 5.98 2.61
C ASP A 176 -8.77 5.37 1.21
N ASN A 177 -7.86 4.53 0.70
CA ASN A 177 -7.90 4.09 -0.70
C ASN A 177 -8.00 5.28 -1.70
N ARG A 178 -7.42 6.42 -1.37
CA ARG A 178 -7.40 7.64 -2.19
C ARG A 178 -6.10 7.80 -2.97
N MET A 179 -5.13 6.89 -2.79
CA MET A 179 -3.88 6.96 -3.52
C MET A 179 -4.15 6.66 -4.99
N PRO A 180 -3.84 7.58 -5.90
CA PRO A 180 -4.02 7.34 -7.32
C PRO A 180 -3.09 6.19 -7.72
N SER A 181 -3.59 5.26 -8.50
CA SER A 181 -2.78 4.18 -9.06
C SER A 181 -2.92 4.17 -10.57
N ASN A 182 -1.78 4.20 -11.24
CA ASN A 182 -1.67 4.13 -12.69
C ASN A 182 -0.86 2.90 -13.11
N PRO A 183 -1.45 1.69 -13.00
CA PRO A 183 -0.71 0.47 -13.26
C PRO A 183 -0.34 0.33 -14.73
N GLU A 184 0.90 -0.10 -14.97
CA GLU A 184 1.50 -0.36 -16.27
C GLU A 184 2.28 -1.69 -16.30
N LEU A 185 2.80 -2.06 -17.46
CA LEU A 185 3.61 -3.26 -17.61
C LEU A 185 5.05 -2.95 -17.22
N ILE A 186 5.55 -3.58 -16.17
CA ILE A 186 6.89 -3.38 -15.63
C ILE A 186 7.72 -4.63 -15.91
N ASP A 187 8.86 -4.46 -16.62
CA ASP A 187 9.90 -5.47 -16.65
C ASP A 187 10.73 -5.33 -15.37
N VAL A 188 10.52 -6.27 -14.44
CA VAL A 188 11.10 -6.22 -13.09
C VAL A 188 12.63 -6.18 -13.13
N ASN A 189 13.28 -6.89 -14.08
CA ASN A 189 14.74 -6.90 -14.15
C ASN A 189 15.32 -5.53 -14.56
N ILE A 190 14.60 -4.82 -15.44
CA ILE A 190 14.99 -3.46 -15.86
C ILE A 190 14.77 -2.50 -14.71
N ALA A 191 13.56 -2.47 -14.15
CA ALA A 191 13.22 -1.56 -13.07
C ALA A 191 14.15 -1.72 -11.85
N VAL A 192 14.37 -2.97 -11.40
CA VAL A 192 15.27 -3.24 -10.26
C VAL A 192 16.71 -2.79 -10.55
N ARG A 193 17.21 -2.97 -11.76
CA ARG A 193 18.56 -2.51 -12.14
C ARG A 193 18.67 -0.99 -12.05
N ASP A 194 17.70 -0.29 -12.61
CA ASP A 194 17.69 1.17 -12.66
C ASP A 194 17.63 1.74 -11.24
N ILE A 195 16.70 1.26 -10.40
CA ILE A 195 16.57 1.68 -9.01
C ILE A 195 17.85 1.38 -8.20
N VAL A 196 18.41 0.16 -8.29
CA VAL A 196 19.64 -0.19 -7.55
C VAL A 196 20.82 0.70 -7.94
N SER A 197 20.89 1.13 -9.20
CA SER A 197 21.97 2.00 -9.67
C SER A 197 21.98 3.37 -9.00
N GLU A 198 20.83 3.87 -8.53
CA GLU A 198 20.69 5.15 -7.84
C GLU A 198 21.33 5.14 -6.44
N PHE A 199 21.43 3.96 -5.81
CA PHE A 199 22.02 3.80 -4.48
C PHE A 199 23.52 3.50 -4.47
N ALA A 200 24.17 3.46 -5.64
CA ALA A 200 25.59 3.12 -5.75
C ALA A 200 26.48 4.10 -4.97
N ASP A 201 26.26 5.40 -5.14
CA ASP A 201 27.04 6.44 -4.48
C ASP A 201 26.82 6.46 -2.96
N GLU A 202 25.60 6.20 -2.49
CA GLU A 202 25.29 6.14 -1.07
C GLU A 202 25.94 4.93 -0.39
N ALA A 203 25.90 3.77 -1.03
CA ALA A 203 26.57 2.56 -0.55
C ALA A 203 28.09 2.75 -0.53
N GLU A 204 28.69 3.36 -1.56
CA GLU A 204 30.13 3.67 -1.60
C GLU A 204 30.55 4.65 -0.50
N ALA A 205 29.76 5.69 -0.25
CA ALA A 205 30.00 6.65 0.83
C ALA A 205 30.02 6.01 2.21
N LYS A 206 29.27 4.92 2.41
CA LYS A 206 29.27 4.09 3.62
C LYS A 206 30.25 2.91 3.58
N HIS A 207 31.05 2.78 2.51
CA HIS A 207 31.97 1.65 2.30
C HIS A 207 31.26 0.28 2.33
N LEU A 208 30.02 0.20 1.81
CA LEU A 208 29.24 -1.02 1.69
C LEU A 208 29.37 -1.59 0.27
N ALA A 209 29.47 -2.91 0.15
CA ALA A 209 29.40 -3.57 -1.14
C ALA A 209 27.94 -3.75 -1.56
N LEU A 210 27.46 -2.98 -2.54
CA LEU A 210 26.13 -3.16 -3.13
C LEU A 210 26.21 -4.16 -4.28
N LYS A 211 25.44 -5.25 -4.20
CA LYS A 211 25.44 -6.34 -5.19
C LYS A 211 24.05 -6.50 -5.79
N LEU A 212 24.00 -6.68 -7.11
CA LEU A 212 22.77 -6.99 -7.85
C LEU A 212 22.91 -8.37 -8.48
N ASP A 213 21.95 -9.27 -8.20
CA ASP A 213 21.84 -10.60 -8.80
C ASP A 213 20.48 -10.71 -9.49
N LEU A 214 20.46 -10.65 -10.81
CA LEU A 214 19.27 -10.87 -11.61
C LEU A 214 19.18 -12.35 -11.98
N ASN A 215 18.03 -12.95 -11.82
CA ASN A 215 17.80 -14.38 -12.07
C ASN A 215 18.33 -14.80 -13.45
N GLY A 216 19.28 -15.72 -13.49
CA GLY A 216 19.91 -16.23 -14.71
C GLY A 216 21.29 -15.64 -15.01
N SER A 217 21.83 -14.70 -14.26
CA SER A 217 23.25 -14.38 -14.30
C SER A 217 24.03 -15.46 -13.55
N SER A 218 24.28 -16.58 -14.22
CA SER A 218 25.19 -17.60 -13.74
C SER A 218 26.61 -17.04 -13.71
N ASN A 219 27.38 -17.53 -12.76
CA ASN A 219 28.80 -17.39 -12.55
C ASN A 219 29.57 -17.25 -13.89
N PRO A 220 30.50 -16.30 -14.03
CA PRO A 220 31.34 -16.18 -15.25
C PRO A 220 32.19 -17.41 -15.60
N GLN A 221 32.13 -18.47 -14.79
CA GLN A 221 32.88 -19.71 -14.96
C GLN A 221 32.12 -20.81 -15.74
N ASP A 222 30.80 -20.66 -16.02
CA ASP A 222 30.08 -21.60 -16.85
C ASP A 222 30.20 -21.18 -18.32
N GLY A 223 31.06 -21.90 -19.04
CA GLY A 223 31.42 -21.65 -20.39
C GLY A 223 30.28 -21.42 -21.37
N GLY A 224 30.17 -20.19 -21.86
CA GLY A 224 29.66 -19.90 -23.20
C GLY A 224 28.18 -20.08 -23.50
N ASN A 225 27.34 -20.51 -22.56
CA ASN A 225 25.91 -20.61 -22.79
C ASN A 225 25.22 -19.26 -22.48
N ARG A 226 24.58 -18.66 -23.48
CA ARG A 226 23.72 -17.50 -23.27
C ARG A 226 22.62 -17.87 -22.30
N VAL A 227 22.76 -17.46 -21.05
CA VAL A 227 21.67 -17.59 -20.07
C VAL A 227 20.56 -16.63 -20.47
N VAL A 228 19.43 -17.18 -20.86
CA VAL A 228 18.23 -16.40 -21.12
C VAL A 228 17.67 -16.02 -19.74
N ILE A 229 17.78 -14.75 -19.37
CA ILE A 229 17.13 -14.23 -18.15
C ILE A 229 15.61 -14.30 -18.40
N PRO A 230 14.85 -15.05 -17.58
CA PRO A 230 13.40 -15.08 -17.71
C PRO A 230 12.83 -13.66 -17.62
N ARG A 231 11.96 -13.32 -18.56
CA ARG A 231 11.32 -12.01 -18.58
C ARG A 231 10.22 -11.99 -17.52
N ALA A 232 10.50 -11.39 -16.37
CA ALA A 232 9.54 -11.20 -15.30
C ALA A 232 8.77 -9.89 -15.54
N VAL A 233 7.55 -9.96 -16.05
CA VAL A 233 6.67 -8.81 -16.27
C VAL A 233 5.51 -8.86 -15.31
N ILE A 234 5.30 -7.76 -14.59
CA ILE A 234 4.17 -7.57 -13.67
C ILE A 234 3.30 -6.41 -14.15
N TYR A 235 2.07 -6.33 -13.63
CA TYR A 235 1.16 -5.20 -13.86
C TYR A 235 0.98 -4.43 -12.56
N ALA A 236 1.73 -3.36 -12.41
CA ALA A 236 1.79 -2.58 -11.17
C ALA A 236 2.01 -1.09 -11.49
N ASP A 237 1.85 -0.26 -10.49
CA ASP A 237 2.22 1.15 -10.55
C ASP A 237 3.73 1.29 -10.39
N LEU A 238 4.40 1.91 -11.36
CA LEU A 238 5.86 2.04 -11.37
C LEU A 238 6.37 2.93 -10.24
N ASP A 239 5.68 4.04 -9.96
CA ASP A 239 6.07 4.97 -8.89
C ASP A 239 5.96 4.29 -7.52
N HIS A 240 4.90 3.52 -7.29
CA HIS A 240 4.75 2.73 -6.06
C HIS A 240 5.76 1.59 -5.97
N PHE A 241 6.09 0.95 -7.08
CA PHE A 241 7.11 -0.10 -7.12
C PHE A 241 8.50 0.46 -6.78
N ASP A 242 8.83 1.61 -7.35
CA ASP A 242 10.06 2.35 -7.07
C ASP A 242 10.15 2.73 -5.58
N GLU A 243 9.11 3.32 -5.04
CA GLU A 243 9.02 3.70 -3.63
C GLU A 243 9.23 2.51 -2.68
N VAL A 244 8.61 1.36 -2.98
CA VAL A 244 8.77 0.13 -2.18
C VAL A 244 10.20 -0.36 -2.20
N LEU A 245 10.80 -0.49 -3.39
CA LEU A 245 12.14 -1.03 -3.52
C LEU A 245 13.20 -0.07 -2.97
N SER A 246 13.06 1.23 -3.22
CA SER A 246 13.92 2.28 -2.66
C SER A 246 13.90 2.26 -1.14
N ASN A 247 12.74 2.19 -0.51
CA ASN A 247 12.62 2.05 0.96
C ASN A 247 13.30 0.78 1.50
N MET A 248 13.21 -0.34 0.76
CA MET A 248 13.90 -1.58 1.18
C MET A 248 15.43 -1.43 1.12
N ILE A 249 15.95 -0.82 0.05
CA ILE A 249 17.39 -0.61 -0.15
C ILE A 249 17.94 0.42 0.85
N GLU A 250 17.24 1.55 1.03
CA GLU A 250 17.61 2.56 2.03
C GLU A 250 17.70 1.95 3.44
N ASN A 251 16.70 1.14 3.83
CA ASN A 251 16.73 0.46 5.13
C ASN A 251 17.94 -0.49 5.23
N ALA A 252 18.22 -1.28 4.21
CA ALA A 252 19.37 -2.18 4.19
C ALA A 252 20.69 -1.43 4.33
N ILE A 253 20.90 -0.33 3.60
CA ILE A 253 22.09 0.52 3.70
C ILE A 253 22.15 1.21 5.07
N LYS A 254 21.03 1.65 5.59
CA LYS A 254 20.92 2.38 6.86
C LYS A 254 21.30 1.52 8.05
N TYR A 255 20.80 0.28 8.09
CA TYR A 255 21.01 -0.63 9.21
C TYR A 255 22.25 -1.55 9.06
N THR A 256 23.09 -1.32 8.04
CA THR A 256 24.34 -2.02 7.83
C THR A 256 25.51 -1.07 8.12
N PRO A 257 26.15 -1.16 9.30
CA PRO A 257 27.33 -0.32 9.62
C PRO A 257 28.55 -0.69 8.78
N LYS A 258 28.72 -1.98 8.46
CA LYS A 258 29.82 -2.53 7.65
C LYS A 258 29.38 -3.84 7.00
N GLY A 259 29.87 -4.08 5.77
CA GLY A 259 29.58 -5.33 5.06
C GLY A 259 28.98 -5.12 3.70
N SER A 260 27.82 -5.72 3.42
CA SER A 260 27.22 -5.68 2.08
C SER A 260 25.71 -5.66 2.11
N VAL A 261 25.13 -5.05 1.07
CA VAL A 261 23.73 -5.13 0.71
C VAL A 261 23.62 -5.86 -0.63
N SER A 262 22.68 -6.78 -0.75
CA SER A 262 22.48 -7.61 -1.92
C SER A 262 21.03 -7.56 -2.35
N VAL A 263 20.76 -7.15 -3.59
CA VAL A 263 19.45 -7.19 -4.21
C VAL A 263 19.41 -8.36 -5.17
N LYS A 264 18.45 -9.26 -4.97
CA LYS A 264 18.30 -10.48 -5.78
C LYS A 264 16.89 -10.57 -6.35
N VAL A 265 16.80 -10.79 -7.67
CA VAL A 265 15.55 -11.09 -8.35
C VAL A 265 15.49 -12.60 -8.63
N ILE A 266 14.46 -13.25 -8.15
CA ILE A 266 14.19 -14.67 -8.35
C ILE A 266 12.85 -14.78 -9.04
N SER A 267 12.83 -15.27 -10.28
CA SER A 267 11.57 -15.51 -10.99
C SER A 267 11.45 -16.96 -11.41
N ASP A 268 10.27 -17.52 -11.27
CA ASP A 268 9.81 -18.71 -11.96
C ASP A 268 8.75 -18.31 -13.00
N ASN A 269 8.04 -19.29 -13.58
CA ASN A 269 7.06 -18.99 -14.63
C ASN A 269 5.84 -18.20 -14.12
N ASP A 270 5.53 -18.30 -12.83
CA ASP A 270 4.29 -17.79 -12.24
C ASP A 270 4.52 -16.60 -11.31
N ARG A 271 5.70 -16.50 -10.71
CA ARG A 271 5.99 -15.49 -9.69
C ARG A 271 7.38 -14.88 -9.83
N VAL A 272 7.48 -13.62 -9.41
CA VAL A 272 8.76 -12.94 -9.22
C VAL A 272 8.88 -12.45 -7.79
N ARG A 273 10.00 -12.79 -7.15
CA ARG A 273 10.36 -12.34 -5.82
C ARG A 273 11.64 -11.52 -5.86
N ILE A 274 11.58 -10.33 -5.30
CA ILE A 274 12.72 -9.44 -5.12
C ILE A 274 13.11 -9.50 -3.66
N LYS A 275 14.38 -9.84 -3.38
CA LYS A 275 14.97 -9.91 -2.04
C LYS A 275 16.03 -8.85 -1.89
N VAL A 276 15.95 -8.07 -0.81
CA VAL A 276 17.01 -7.16 -0.38
C VAL A 276 17.56 -7.71 0.92
N SER A 277 18.82 -8.17 0.87
CA SER A 277 19.50 -8.79 2.02
C SER A 277 20.65 -7.90 2.46
N ASP A 278 20.76 -7.69 3.75
CA ASP A 278 21.84 -6.96 4.41
C ASP A 278 22.62 -7.85 5.37
N THR A 279 23.86 -7.45 5.67
CA THR A 279 24.70 -8.08 6.71
C THR A 279 24.79 -7.20 7.95
N GLY A 280 23.71 -6.47 8.25
CA GLY A 280 23.63 -5.49 9.32
C GLY A 280 23.32 -6.09 10.68
N ILE A 281 22.73 -5.26 11.54
CA ILE A 281 22.47 -5.60 12.94
C ILE A 281 21.41 -6.70 13.14
N GLY A 282 20.61 -7.00 12.12
CA GLY A 282 19.49 -7.94 12.24
C GLY A 282 18.38 -7.46 13.16
N ILE A 283 17.36 -8.30 13.33
CA ILE A 283 16.13 -7.96 14.07
C ILE A 283 15.83 -9.07 15.08
N PRO A 284 15.56 -8.75 16.33
CA PRO A 284 15.14 -9.74 17.33
C PRO A 284 13.84 -10.45 16.89
N ALA A 285 13.76 -11.76 17.13
CA ALA A 285 12.61 -12.57 16.70
C ALA A 285 11.26 -12.08 17.27
N GLU A 286 11.29 -11.49 18.47
CA GLU A 286 10.13 -10.90 19.15
C GLU A 286 9.58 -9.66 18.44
N ASP A 287 10.43 -8.92 17.71
CA ASP A 287 10.04 -7.70 16.98
C ASP A 287 9.52 -7.99 15.57
N VAL A 288 9.91 -9.12 14.96
CA VAL A 288 9.55 -9.48 13.58
C VAL A 288 8.04 -9.41 13.30
N PRO A 289 7.13 -9.90 14.17
CA PRO A 289 5.68 -9.81 13.94
C PRO A 289 5.12 -8.39 13.91
N HIS A 290 5.84 -7.43 14.48
CA HIS A 290 5.39 -6.04 14.66
C HIS A 290 5.97 -5.06 13.67
N LEU A 291 6.99 -5.44 12.90
CA LEU A 291 7.77 -4.56 12.01
C LEU A 291 6.92 -3.79 10.98
N PHE A 292 5.84 -4.39 10.50
CA PHE A 292 4.96 -3.78 9.51
C PHE A 292 3.81 -2.97 10.13
N GLN A 293 3.83 -2.72 11.45
CA GLN A 293 2.85 -1.86 12.12
C GLN A 293 3.28 -0.39 12.00
N LYS A 294 2.30 0.51 11.97
CA LYS A 294 2.55 1.96 11.93
C LYS A 294 3.32 2.41 13.17
N PHE A 295 4.33 3.26 12.96
CA PHE A 295 5.16 3.86 13.99
C PHE A 295 5.98 2.84 14.81
N TYR A 296 5.97 1.57 14.43
CA TYR A 296 6.75 0.56 15.15
C TYR A 296 8.23 0.68 14.79
N ARG A 297 9.08 0.61 15.83
CA ARG A 297 10.52 0.61 15.70
C ARG A 297 11.10 -0.33 16.74
N VAL A 298 12.12 -1.09 16.35
CA VAL A 298 12.91 -1.87 17.30
C VAL A 298 13.66 -0.90 18.20
N ASP A 299 13.41 -0.93 19.51
CA ASP A 299 14.05 -0.05 20.50
C ASP A 299 15.20 -0.78 21.20
N ASN A 300 16.36 -0.74 20.58
CA ASN A 300 17.59 -1.21 21.21
C ASN A 300 18.68 -0.13 21.17
N GLY A 301 19.79 -0.35 21.90
CA GLY A 301 20.87 0.63 21.98
C GLY A 301 21.48 1.02 20.64
N GLU A 302 21.47 0.13 19.65
CA GLU A 302 22.08 0.34 18.33
C GLU A 302 21.13 1.08 17.36
N THR A 303 19.81 0.90 17.52
CA THR A 303 18.82 1.54 16.64
C THR A 303 18.41 2.95 17.07
N ARG A 304 18.67 3.34 18.33
CA ARG A 304 18.31 4.67 18.86
C ARG A 304 19.00 5.81 18.11
N GLU A 305 20.26 5.62 17.73
CA GLU A 305 21.02 6.63 16.97
C GLU A 305 20.65 6.66 15.49
N ILE A 306 20.03 5.59 15.00
CA ILE A 306 19.59 5.47 13.61
C ILE A 306 18.17 6.05 13.50
N GLY A 307 18.03 7.30 13.08
CA GLY A 307 16.74 7.99 12.93
C GLY A 307 15.75 7.21 12.03
N GLY A 308 14.45 7.50 12.13
CA GLY A 308 13.42 6.90 11.26
C GLY A 308 12.01 7.13 11.78
N THR A 309 11.02 7.06 10.89
CA THR A 309 9.61 7.35 11.14
C THR A 309 8.84 6.17 11.73
N GLY A 310 9.29 4.94 11.46
CA GLY A 310 8.52 3.72 11.69
C GLY A 310 7.36 3.53 10.71
N LEU A 311 7.34 4.29 9.61
CA LEU A 311 6.31 4.22 8.57
C LEU A 311 6.79 3.49 7.31
N GLY A 312 8.08 3.47 7.02
CA GLY A 312 8.62 2.91 5.77
C GLY A 312 8.25 1.42 5.57
N LEU A 313 8.37 0.58 6.59
CA LEU A 313 7.98 -0.84 6.48
C LEU A 313 6.46 -1.02 6.34
N TYR A 314 5.67 -0.19 6.99
CA TYR A 314 4.22 -0.18 6.81
C TYR A 314 3.86 0.20 5.36
N LEU A 315 4.51 1.22 4.78
CA LEU A 315 4.36 1.64 3.38
C LEU A 315 4.72 0.51 2.43
N ILE A 316 5.88 -0.14 2.61
CA ILE A 316 6.31 -1.31 1.82
C ILE A 316 5.18 -2.35 1.76
N LYS A 317 4.65 -2.77 2.90
CA LYS A 317 3.60 -3.80 2.96
C LYS A 317 2.31 -3.34 2.30
N THR A 318 1.88 -2.11 2.57
CA THR A 318 0.60 -1.59 2.09
C THR A 318 0.62 -1.34 0.59
N LEU A 319 1.69 -0.70 0.06
CA LEU A 319 1.86 -0.49 -1.38
C LEU A 319 2.00 -1.81 -2.14
N THR A 320 2.82 -2.75 -1.63
CA THR A 320 2.94 -4.08 -2.23
C THR A 320 1.58 -4.79 -2.30
N THR A 321 0.80 -4.74 -1.22
CA THR A 321 -0.53 -5.35 -1.18
C THR A 321 -1.51 -4.66 -2.13
N SER A 322 -1.47 -3.33 -2.24
CA SER A 322 -2.33 -2.57 -3.18
C SER A 322 -2.03 -2.89 -4.65
N MET A 323 -0.79 -3.26 -4.96
CA MET A 323 -0.36 -3.74 -6.28
C MET A 323 -0.63 -5.26 -6.50
N GLY A 324 -1.27 -5.94 -5.54
CA GLY A 324 -1.59 -7.37 -5.63
C GLY A 324 -0.44 -8.31 -5.23
N GLY A 325 0.64 -7.78 -4.67
CA GLY A 325 1.78 -8.56 -4.19
C GLY A 325 1.72 -8.87 -2.69
N THR A 326 2.77 -9.54 -2.22
CA THR A 326 3.00 -9.84 -0.81
C THR A 326 4.40 -9.40 -0.38
N ALA A 327 4.57 -9.00 0.88
CA ALA A 327 5.84 -8.59 1.45
C ALA A 327 6.12 -9.35 2.74
N GLY A 328 7.40 -9.60 3.02
CA GLY A 328 7.82 -10.26 4.24
C GLY A 328 9.28 -10.00 4.60
N VAL A 329 9.72 -10.60 5.71
CA VAL A 329 11.06 -10.44 6.26
C VAL A 329 11.53 -11.75 6.90
N GLU A 330 12.79 -12.04 6.74
CA GLU A 330 13.56 -13.08 7.43
C GLU A 330 14.76 -12.39 8.07
N SER A 331 14.98 -12.57 9.36
CA SER A 331 16.10 -11.89 10.05
C SER A 331 16.60 -12.68 11.24
N ASP A 332 17.91 -12.63 11.44
CA ASP A 332 18.58 -13.16 12.62
C ASP A 332 19.38 -12.02 13.28
N TYR A 333 19.11 -11.77 14.57
CA TYR A 333 19.77 -10.72 15.30
C TYR A 333 21.30 -10.91 15.33
N GLY A 334 22.04 -9.89 14.95
CA GLY A 334 23.50 -9.93 14.81
C GLY A 334 24.02 -10.51 13.49
N SER A 335 23.14 -10.96 12.56
CA SER A 335 23.55 -11.60 11.30
C SER A 335 23.02 -10.88 10.05
N GLY A 336 22.08 -9.95 10.22
CA GLY A 336 21.45 -9.19 9.14
C GLY A 336 20.00 -9.58 8.89
N SER A 337 19.42 -8.95 7.87
CA SER A 337 18.01 -9.14 7.51
C SER A 337 17.84 -9.36 6.01
N THR A 338 16.74 -10.00 5.64
CA THR A 338 16.31 -10.16 4.25
C THR A 338 14.86 -9.75 4.15
N PHE A 339 14.61 -8.60 3.57
CA PHE A 339 13.25 -8.17 3.19
C PHE A 339 12.94 -8.65 1.79
N TRP A 340 11.69 -9.03 1.54
CA TRP A 340 11.28 -9.50 0.23
C TRP A 340 9.87 -9.02 -0.14
N ILE A 341 9.67 -8.84 -1.44
CA ILE A 341 8.37 -8.62 -2.06
C ILE A 341 8.17 -9.64 -3.17
N GLU A 342 6.94 -10.06 -3.37
CA GLU A 342 6.59 -11.08 -4.38
C GLU A 342 5.32 -10.68 -5.13
N PHE A 343 5.34 -10.86 -6.45
CA PHE A 343 4.22 -10.59 -7.36
C PHE A 343 3.99 -11.78 -8.28
N ASP A 344 2.76 -11.92 -8.77
CA ASP A 344 2.44 -12.84 -9.85
C ASP A 344 2.97 -12.29 -11.18
N CYS A 345 3.65 -13.14 -11.97
CA CYS A 345 4.13 -12.80 -13.30
C CYS A 345 2.99 -12.92 -14.32
N LEU A 346 2.97 -12.00 -15.27
CA LEU A 346 2.03 -12.08 -16.40
C LEU A 346 2.53 -13.08 -17.45
N SER A 347 1.65 -13.95 -17.91
CA SER A 347 1.86 -14.77 -19.10
C SER A 347 1.94 -13.91 -20.37
N SER A 348 2.50 -14.44 -21.45
CA SER A 348 2.60 -13.74 -22.74
C SER A 348 1.25 -13.23 -23.26
N ASP A 349 0.18 -14.01 -23.06
CA ASP A 349 -1.17 -13.66 -23.51
C ASP A 349 -1.74 -12.50 -22.67
N GLU A 350 -1.53 -12.53 -21.35
CA GLU A 350 -1.95 -11.46 -20.43
C GLU A 350 -1.20 -10.14 -20.70
N ILE A 351 0.09 -10.21 -21.03
CA ILE A 351 0.87 -9.03 -21.43
C ILE A 351 0.25 -8.36 -22.65
N VAL A 352 -0.11 -9.14 -23.68
CA VAL A 352 -0.75 -8.63 -24.89
C VAL A 352 -2.10 -7.99 -24.58
N GLN A 353 -2.93 -8.64 -23.75
CA GLN A 353 -4.22 -8.12 -23.34
C GLN A 353 -4.08 -6.80 -22.58
N LYS A 354 -3.18 -6.76 -21.59
CA LYS A 354 -2.95 -5.55 -20.79
C LYS A 354 -2.39 -4.40 -21.63
N ALA A 355 -1.48 -4.68 -22.56
CA ALA A 355 -0.98 -3.66 -23.47
C ALA A 355 -2.10 -3.03 -24.35
N GLN A 356 -3.05 -3.85 -24.80
CA GLN A 356 -4.21 -3.35 -25.55
C GLN A 356 -5.17 -2.52 -24.68
N GLU A 357 -5.39 -2.93 -23.41
CA GLU A 357 -6.21 -2.17 -22.47
C GLU A 357 -5.60 -0.79 -22.16
N ILE A 358 -4.28 -0.73 -21.93
CA ILE A 358 -3.54 0.51 -21.69
C ILE A 358 -3.68 1.45 -22.89
N LYS A 359 -3.47 0.92 -24.10
CA LYS A 359 -3.62 1.71 -25.34
C LYS A 359 -5.02 2.30 -25.49
N ARG A 360 -6.07 1.51 -25.26
CA ARG A 360 -7.47 1.97 -25.31
C ARG A 360 -7.79 3.02 -24.26
N ARG A 361 -7.17 2.95 -23.04
CA ARG A 361 -7.35 3.97 -22.00
C ARG A 361 -6.76 5.31 -22.42
N ARG A 362 -5.52 5.30 -22.97
CA ARG A 362 -4.85 6.51 -23.46
C ARG A 362 -5.64 7.18 -24.59
N GLU A 363 -6.11 6.41 -25.57
CA GLU A 363 -6.94 6.92 -26.68
C GLU A 363 -8.27 7.53 -26.21
N ARG A 364 -8.81 7.13 -25.04
CA ARG A 364 -10.03 7.70 -24.46
C ARG A 364 -9.78 8.94 -23.60
N GLN A 365 -8.57 9.15 -23.12
CA GLN A 365 -8.19 10.35 -22.37
C GLN A 365 -7.78 11.50 -23.28
N ASP A 366 -7.29 11.17 -24.49
CA ASP A 366 -6.88 12.15 -25.50
C ASP A 366 -8.04 12.58 -26.44
N ALA A 367 -9.23 11.97 -26.31
CA ALA A 367 -10.44 12.28 -27.08
C ALA A 367 -11.49 13.04 -26.27
#